data_529190cea51300e011a336fde8ed4ca5
#
_entry.id   529190cea51300e011a336fde8ed4ca5
#
_cell.length_a   1.000
_cell.length_b   1.000
_cell.length_c   1.000
_cell.angle_alpha   90.00
_cell.angle_beta   90.00
_cell.angle_gamma   90.00
#
_symmetry.space_group_name_H-M   'P 1'
#
loop_
_entity.id
_entity.type
_entity.pdbx_description
1 polymer ?
#
loop_
_entity_poly.entity_id
_entity_poly.type
_entity_poly.pdbx_seq_one_letter_code
_entity_poly.pdbx_strand_id
1 'polypeptide(L)'
;PRPAAQIEVSSVSGLDCTTIFDGHSVDYRLPNRGLHYALDSAAALSTSKDYLGSAFDLNLATKVLDELPPVFARGEVASVNGEDVEFILVQNPMSFQLNLDNLVTDPEQIMVAIGRDVHDPSWLWTVDFENLSHVDVVSGYNWAEISLRLAYANVPMKTIEGDLETALDVFFALPKPETGMKTVIFSADAMRRTRRILGFTDPEAVER
;
A
#
# COMPACT_ATOMS: atom_id res chain seq x y z
N PRO A 1 -23.70 22.93 9.19
CA PRO A 1 -22.69 22.49 10.16
C PRO A 1 -22.41 21.00 9.96
N ARG A 2 -21.15 20.58 10.07
CA ARG A 2 -20.81 19.15 10.09
C ARG A 2 -21.44 18.51 11.34
N PRO A 3 -22.01 17.29 11.22
CA PRO A 3 -22.38 16.54 12.42
C PRO A 3 -21.14 16.28 13.29
N ALA A 4 -21.36 16.12 14.60
CA ALA A 4 -20.29 15.73 15.51
C ALA A 4 -19.77 14.34 15.11
N ALA A 5 -18.46 14.17 15.10
CA ALA A 5 -17.87 12.87 14.84
C ALA A 5 -18.08 11.96 16.08
N GLN A 6 -18.46 10.71 15.84
CA GLN A 6 -18.56 9.70 16.88
C GLN A 6 -17.17 9.22 17.29
N ILE A 7 -16.25 9.17 16.34
CA ILE A 7 -14.84 8.85 16.53
C ILE A 7 -13.98 9.84 15.76
N GLU A 8 -12.87 10.25 16.34
CA GLU A 8 -11.93 11.18 15.73
C GLU A 8 -10.51 10.62 15.86
N VAL A 9 -9.78 10.55 14.75
CA VAL A 9 -8.36 10.19 14.76
C VAL A 9 -7.57 11.40 15.25
N SER A 10 -6.97 11.28 16.42
CA SER A 10 -6.21 12.35 17.09
C SER A 10 -4.74 12.36 16.68
N SER A 11 -4.10 11.18 16.61
CA SER A 11 -2.71 11.06 16.18
C SER A 11 -2.42 9.70 15.57
N VAL A 12 -1.45 9.68 14.66
CA VAL A 12 -0.90 8.46 14.03
C VAL A 12 0.61 8.57 14.00
N SER A 13 1.30 7.55 14.50
CA SER A 13 2.77 7.46 14.46
C SER A 13 3.19 6.02 14.16
N GLY A 14 3.64 5.75 12.93
CA GLY A 14 3.92 4.39 12.49
C GLY A 14 2.67 3.52 12.51
N LEU A 15 2.64 2.52 13.39
CA LEU A 15 1.47 1.67 13.63
C LEU A 15 0.62 2.14 14.81
N ASP A 16 1.12 3.06 15.63
CA ASP A 16 0.39 3.51 16.82
C ASP A 16 -0.64 4.57 16.42
N CYS A 17 -1.88 4.38 16.87
CA CYS A 17 -3.01 5.26 16.60
C CYS A 17 -3.71 5.63 17.90
N THR A 18 -3.95 6.93 18.07
CA THR A 18 -4.81 7.46 19.14
C THR A 18 -6.09 8.00 18.53
N THR A 19 -7.23 7.57 19.03
CA THR A 19 -8.53 8.11 18.64
C THR A 19 -9.27 8.65 19.86
N ILE A 20 -10.17 9.60 19.62
CA ILE A 20 -11.20 10.01 20.58
C ILE A 20 -12.47 9.28 20.21
N PHE A 21 -12.90 8.34 21.05
CA PHE A 21 -14.09 7.52 20.86
C PHE A 21 -15.07 7.78 21.99
N ASP A 22 -16.26 8.28 21.70
CA ASP A 22 -17.25 8.74 22.70
C ASP A 22 -16.68 9.71 23.73
N GLY A 23 -15.75 10.57 23.34
CA GLY A 23 -15.12 11.55 24.22
C GLY A 23 -13.96 11.01 25.06
N HIS A 24 -13.58 9.73 24.91
CA HIS A 24 -12.45 9.11 25.60
C HIS A 24 -11.29 8.83 24.66
N SER A 25 -10.06 9.03 25.13
CA SER A 25 -8.86 8.67 24.39
C SER A 25 -8.69 7.14 24.37
N VAL A 26 -8.47 6.59 23.19
CA VAL A 26 -8.27 5.15 22.97
C VAL A 26 -7.04 4.95 22.11
N ASP A 27 -6.07 4.22 22.64
CA ASP A 27 -4.83 3.87 21.94
C ASP A 27 -4.92 2.42 21.43
N TYR A 28 -4.51 2.20 20.18
CA TYR A 28 -4.43 0.87 19.59
C TYR A 28 -3.42 0.85 18.43
N ARG A 29 -3.05 -0.36 18.01
CA ARG A 29 -2.18 -0.52 16.85
C ARG A 29 -2.99 -0.76 15.59
N LEU A 30 -2.53 -0.12 14.52
CA LEU A 30 -3.08 -0.30 13.18
C LEU A 30 -2.55 -1.60 12.56
N PRO A 31 -3.32 -2.26 11.70
CA PRO A 31 -2.86 -3.43 10.95
C PRO A 31 -1.72 -3.08 9.98
N ASN A 32 -1.64 -1.83 9.54
CA ASN A 32 -0.53 -1.32 8.73
C ASN A 32 -0.39 0.21 8.89
N ARG A 33 0.71 0.76 8.37
CA ARG A 33 1.03 2.19 8.43
C ARG A 33 0.15 3.00 7.48
N GLY A 34 -0.09 4.25 7.87
CA GLY A 34 -0.75 5.25 7.03
C GLY A 34 -2.05 5.78 7.60
N LEU A 35 -2.31 7.05 7.31
CA LEU A 35 -3.51 7.75 7.77
C LEU A 35 -4.81 7.05 7.31
N HIS A 36 -4.81 6.45 6.11
CA HIS A 36 -5.97 5.73 5.60
C HIS A 36 -6.34 4.53 6.49
N TYR A 37 -5.35 3.78 7.01
CA TYR A 37 -5.62 2.69 7.95
C TYR A 37 -6.22 3.20 9.27
N ALA A 38 -5.76 4.35 9.75
CA ALA A 38 -6.35 4.96 10.93
C ALA A 38 -7.81 5.37 10.71
N LEU A 39 -8.10 5.97 9.54
CA LEU A 39 -9.47 6.36 9.19
C LEU A 39 -10.38 5.14 8.97
N ASP A 40 -9.89 4.11 8.29
CA ASP A 40 -10.64 2.86 8.06
C ASP A 40 -10.88 2.13 9.39
N SER A 41 -9.90 2.07 10.28
CA SER A 41 -10.05 1.48 11.62
C SER A 41 -11.06 2.25 12.46
N ALA A 42 -11.01 3.59 12.43
CA ALA A 42 -11.98 4.43 13.10
C ALA A 42 -13.42 4.19 12.58
N ALA A 43 -13.58 4.12 11.26
CA ALA A 43 -14.86 3.79 10.65
C ALA A 43 -15.35 2.39 11.02
N ALA A 44 -14.45 1.40 11.06
CA ALA A 44 -14.77 0.03 11.45
C ALA A 44 -15.22 -0.04 12.92
N LEU A 45 -14.52 0.63 13.84
CA LEU A 45 -14.91 0.70 15.26
C LEU A 45 -16.29 1.35 15.44
N SER A 46 -16.54 2.48 14.77
CA SER A 46 -17.83 3.17 14.80
C SER A 46 -18.96 2.30 14.28
N THR A 47 -18.76 1.69 13.11
CA THR A 47 -19.77 0.80 12.49
C THR A 47 -20.04 -0.44 13.33
N SER A 48 -18.99 -1.04 13.90
CA SER A 48 -19.13 -2.22 14.78
C SER A 48 -19.91 -1.88 16.04
N LYS A 49 -19.69 -0.71 16.62
CA LYS A 49 -20.46 -0.23 17.79
C LYS A 49 -21.93 -0.05 17.44
N ASP A 50 -22.23 0.61 16.33
CA ASP A 50 -23.60 0.84 15.91
C ASP A 50 -24.34 -0.47 15.60
N TYR A 51 -23.64 -1.43 14.99
CA TYR A 51 -24.21 -2.73 14.65
C TYR A 51 -24.43 -3.64 15.85
N LEU A 52 -23.45 -3.75 16.76
CA LEU A 52 -23.47 -4.64 17.91
C LEU A 52 -24.20 -4.03 19.12
N GLY A 53 -24.37 -2.70 19.17
CA GLY A 53 -25.04 -2.01 20.28
C GLY A 53 -24.42 -2.36 21.64
N SER A 54 -25.24 -2.90 22.55
CA SER A 54 -24.79 -3.28 23.91
C SER A 54 -23.82 -4.47 23.96
N ALA A 55 -23.67 -5.20 22.86
CA ALA A 55 -22.70 -6.30 22.76
C ALA A 55 -21.32 -5.85 22.29
N PHE A 56 -21.15 -4.57 21.93
CA PHE A 56 -19.86 -4.04 21.52
C PHE A 56 -18.89 -3.93 22.69
N ASP A 57 -17.72 -4.53 22.54
CA ASP A 57 -16.60 -4.42 23.48
C ASP A 57 -15.41 -3.74 22.77
N LEU A 58 -15.09 -2.53 23.20
CA LEU A 58 -14.04 -1.72 22.62
C LEU A 58 -12.66 -2.37 22.77
N ASN A 59 -12.38 -2.97 23.93
CA ASN A 59 -11.08 -3.62 24.19
C ASN A 59 -10.89 -4.84 23.27
N LEU A 60 -11.95 -5.61 23.08
CA LEU A 60 -11.91 -6.73 22.12
C LEU A 60 -11.74 -6.24 20.69
N ALA A 61 -12.44 -5.19 20.30
CA ALA A 61 -12.37 -4.64 18.95
C ALA A 61 -10.97 -4.08 18.62
N THR A 62 -10.36 -3.34 19.54
CA THR A 62 -8.98 -2.83 19.36
C THR A 62 -7.95 -3.94 19.35
N LYS A 63 -8.12 -4.99 20.17
CA LYS A 63 -7.27 -6.18 20.13
C LYS A 63 -7.37 -6.91 18.78
N VAL A 64 -8.57 -7.04 18.22
CA VAL A 64 -8.77 -7.63 16.89
C VAL A 64 -8.04 -6.81 15.83
N LEU A 65 -8.07 -5.47 15.90
CA LEU A 65 -7.33 -4.62 14.96
C LEU A 65 -5.81 -4.84 15.04
N ASP A 66 -5.27 -4.98 16.24
CA ASP A 66 -3.83 -5.25 16.46
C ASP A 66 -3.39 -6.63 15.91
N GLU A 67 -4.30 -7.61 15.93
CA GLU A 67 -4.06 -8.98 15.47
C GLU A 67 -4.36 -9.18 13.96
N LEU A 68 -4.98 -8.19 13.30
CA LEU A 68 -5.28 -8.31 11.86
C LEU A 68 -4.01 -8.34 11.02
N PRO A 69 -3.84 -9.33 10.16
CA PRO A 69 -2.75 -9.31 9.20
C PRO A 69 -2.92 -8.13 8.23
N PRO A 70 -1.80 -7.60 7.67
CA PRO A 70 -1.88 -6.61 6.61
C PRO A 70 -2.79 -7.10 5.48
N VAL A 71 -3.70 -6.23 5.03
CA VAL A 71 -4.59 -6.57 3.92
C VAL A 71 -3.76 -6.67 2.65
N PHE A 72 -3.99 -7.76 1.93
CA PHE A 72 -3.52 -8.11 0.61
C PHE A 72 -2.92 -6.95 -0.21
N ALA A 73 -1.60 -7.04 -0.48
CA ALA A 73 -0.79 -6.06 -1.22
C ALA A 73 -0.88 -4.59 -0.72
N ARG A 74 -1.38 -4.35 0.48
CA ARG A 74 -1.42 -3.00 1.06
C ARG A 74 -0.33 -2.83 2.10
N GLY A 75 0.94 -2.82 1.64
CA GLY A 75 2.11 -2.91 2.50
C GLY A 75 2.30 -4.33 3.05
N GLU A 76 1.82 -5.33 2.31
CA GLU A 76 2.07 -6.75 2.60
C GLU A 76 3.55 -7.04 2.41
N VAL A 77 4.14 -7.71 3.38
CA VAL A 77 5.50 -8.25 3.25
C VAL A 77 5.39 -9.75 2.99
N ALA A 78 5.95 -10.20 1.88
CA ALA A 78 6.02 -11.62 1.54
C ALA A 78 7.44 -12.02 1.12
N SER A 79 7.77 -13.29 1.35
CA SER A 79 9.10 -13.81 0.98
C SER A 79 9.12 -14.23 -0.48
N VAL A 80 10.07 -13.68 -1.24
CA VAL A 80 10.37 -14.05 -2.62
C VAL A 80 11.82 -14.46 -2.71
N ASN A 81 12.09 -15.68 -3.15
CA ASN A 81 13.46 -16.25 -3.22
C ASN A 81 14.25 -16.17 -1.90
N GLY A 82 13.56 -16.19 -0.76
CA GLY A 82 14.17 -16.09 0.58
C GLY A 82 14.49 -14.67 1.04
N GLU A 83 14.03 -13.65 0.32
CA GLU A 83 14.13 -12.24 0.69
C GLU A 83 12.74 -11.68 0.98
N ASP A 84 12.63 -10.82 1.99
CA ASP A 84 11.39 -10.08 2.28
C ASP A 84 11.21 -8.96 1.26
N VAL A 85 10.00 -8.88 0.71
CA VAL A 85 9.59 -7.90 -0.30
C VAL A 85 8.29 -7.24 0.14
N GLU A 86 8.26 -5.92 0.12
CA GLU A 86 7.05 -5.14 0.38
C GLU A 86 6.25 -4.95 -0.90
N PHE A 87 4.96 -5.25 -0.85
CA PHE A 87 4.01 -5.08 -1.95
C PHE A 87 3.01 -3.99 -1.64
N ILE A 88 2.95 -2.97 -2.52
CA ILE A 88 2.12 -1.77 -2.35
C ILE A 88 1.16 -1.62 -3.52
N LEU A 89 -0.13 -1.80 -3.25
CA LEU A 89 -1.19 -1.59 -4.23
C LEU A 89 -1.59 -0.12 -4.31
N VAL A 90 -1.60 0.42 -5.53
CA VAL A 90 -2.11 1.76 -5.84
C VAL A 90 -3.26 1.65 -6.85
N GLN A 91 -4.36 2.38 -6.61
CA GLN A 91 -5.57 2.28 -7.42
C GLN A 91 -6.03 3.64 -7.97
N ASN A 92 -5.50 4.73 -7.44
CA ASN A 92 -5.84 6.09 -7.82
C ASN A 92 -4.74 7.05 -7.33
N PRO A 93 -4.76 8.33 -7.73
CA PRO A 93 -3.73 9.30 -7.35
C PRO A 93 -3.53 9.43 -5.85
N MET A 94 -4.63 9.47 -5.09
CA MET A 94 -4.59 9.64 -3.64
C MET A 94 -3.91 8.44 -2.96
N SER A 95 -4.28 7.22 -3.35
CA SER A 95 -3.65 6.02 -2.80
C SER A 95 -2.17 5.93 -3.18
N PHE A 96 -1.79 6.38 -4.38
CA PHE A 96 -0.39 6.41 -4.78
C PHE A 96 0.38 7.42 -3.93
N GLN A 97 -0.11 8.65 -3.83
CA GLN A 97 0.52 9.70 -3.04
C GLN A 97 0.69 9.30 -1.59
N LEU A 98 -0.38 8.81 -0.96
CA LEU A 98 -0.33 8.36 0.45
C LEU A 98 0.71 7.26 0.68
N ASN A 99 0.87 6.33 -0.27
CA ASN A 99 1.89 5.30 -0.14
C ASN A 99 3.30 5.86 -0.31
N LEU A 100 3.53 6.78 -1.27
CA LEU A 100 4.82 7.47 -1.41
C LEU A 100 5.17 8.29 -0.15
N ASP A 101 4.22 9.02 0.41
CA ASP A 101 4.40 9.85 1.61
C ASP A 101 4.66 9.00 2.86
N ASN A 102 4.22 7.73 2.88
CA ASN A 102 4.41 6.79 3.97
C ASN A 102 5.64 5.88 3.80
N LEU A 103 6.39 5.99 2.72
CA LEU A 103 7.68 5.32 2.62
C LEU A 103 8.59 5.85 3.75
N VAL A 104 8.98 4.94 4.66
CA VAL A 104 9.75 5.33 5.88
C VAL A 104 11.14 5.81 5.54
N THR A 105 11.69 5.26 4.48
CA THR A 105 12.96 5.63 3.86
C THR A 105 12.78 5.49 2.37
N ASP A 106 13.55 6.23 1.59
CA ASP A 106 13.67 5.99 0.16
C ASP A 106 14.17 4.55 -0.05
N PRO A 107 13.39 3.67 -0.68
CA PRO A 107 13.76 2.27 -0.85
C PRO A 107 15.04 2.15 -1.70
N GLU A 108 16.01 1.34 -1.24
CA GLU A 108 17.23 1.09 -2.02
C GLU A 108 16.93 0.41 -3.36
N GLN A 109 15.85 -0.37 -3.41
CA GLN A 109 15.41 -1.06 -4.62
C GLN A 109 13.89 -0.97 -4.74
N ILE A 110 13.45 -0.37 -5.84
CA ILE A 110 12.04 -0.11 -6.08
C ILE A 110 11.65 -0.47 -7.51
N MET A 111 10.54 -1.17 -7.64
CA MET A 111 9.87 -1.43 -8.90
C MET A 111 8.51 -0.76 -8.95
N VAL A 112 8.17 -0.15 -10.08
CA VAL A 112 6.84 0.43 -10.32
C VAL A 112 6.22 -0.25 -11.53
N ALA A 113 5.03 -0.86 -11.38
CA ALA A 113 4.34 -1.55 -12.46
C ALA A 113 2.88 -1.09 -12.57
N ILE A 114 2.52 -0.41 -13.66
CA ILE A 114 1.17 0.10 -13.90
C ILE A 114 0.46 -0.76 -14.94
N GLY A 115 -0.60 -1.43 -14.53
CA GLY A 115 -1.34 -2.40 -15.32
C GLY A 115 -2.46 -1.82 -16.19
N ARG A 116 -3.26 -2.70 -16.79
CA ARG A 116 -4.37 -2.37 -17.71
C ARG A 116 -5.60 -1.79 -17.01
N ASP A 117 -5.71 -1.96 -15.71
CA ASP A 117 -6.78 -1.40 -14.88
C ASP A 117 -6.73 0.13 -14.82
N VAL A 118 -5.58 0.72 -15.12
CA VAL A 118 -5.44 2.17 -15.28
C VAL A 118 -5.82 2.54 -16.73
N HIS A 119 -7.12 2.76 -16.94
CA HIS A 119 -7.65 3.10 -18.26
C HIS A 119 -7.34 4.53 -18.71
N ASP A 120 -7.20 5.45 -17.74
CA ASP A 120 -6.79 6.82 -17.98
C ASP A 120 -5.52 7.12 -17.18
N PRO A 121 -4.33 6.94 -17.78
CA PRO A 121 -3.06 7.18 -17.11
C PRO A 121 -2.77 8.66 -16.84
N SER A 122 -3.62 9.59 -17.30
CA SER A 122 -3.44 11.02 -17.05
C SER A 122 -3.43 11.37 -15.56
N TRP A 123 -4.07 10.57 -14.72
CA TRP A 123 -4.05 10.77 -13.27
C TRP A 123 -2.66 10.59 -12.65
N LEU A 124 -1.73 9.88 -13.30
CA LEU A 124 -0.34 9.77 -12.85
C LEU A 124 0.34 11.15 -12.76
N TRP A 125 -0.12 12.13 -13.54
CA TRP A 125 0.42 13.48 -13.55
C TRP A 125 0.05 14.31 -12.30
N THR A 126 -0.91 13.85 -11.53
CA THR A 126 -1.32 14.50 -10.27
C THR A 126 -0.57 13.94 -9.05
N VAL A 127 0.23 12.88 -9.24
CA VAL A 127 1.07 12.28 -8.19
C VAL A 127 2.42 12.98 -8.15
N ASP A 128 2.88 13.30 -6.94
CA ASP A 128 4.19 13.85 -6.69
C ASP A 128 5.18 12.72 -6.39
N PHE A 129 6.25 12.64 -7.17
CA PHE A 129 7.30 11.63 -7.06
C PHE A 129 8.61 12.18 -6.46
N GLU A 130 8.62 13.40 -5.93
CA GLU A 130 9.84 14.02 -5.39
C GLU A 130 10.47 13.23 -4.23
N ASN A 131 9.68 12.38 -3.57
CA ASN A 131 10.16 11.50 -2.49
C ASN A 131 10.94 10.28 -2.98
N LEU A 132 10.99 10.02 -4.30
CA LEU A 132 11.75 8.93 -4.87
C LEU A 132 13.07 9.41 -5.45
N SER A 133 14.20 8.89 -4.97
CA SER A 133 15.52 9.17 -5.55
C SER A 133 15.73 8.46 -6.89
N HIS A 134 15.07 7.33 -7.10
CA HIS A 134 15.17 6.52 -8.32
C HIS A 134 14.05 5.47 -8.39
N VAL A 135 13.97 4.80 -9.55
CA VAL A 135 13.21 3.56 -9.75
C VAL A 135 14.13 2.56 -10.48
N ASP A 136 14.32 1.35 -9.92
CA ASP A 136 15.18 0.34 -10.55
C ASP A 136 14.53 -0.28 -11.78
N VAL A 137 13.23 -0.63 -11.68
CA VAL A 137 12.49 -1.26 -12.78
C VAL A 137 11.13 -0.62 -12.94
N VAL A 138 10.83 -0.19 -14.15
CA VAL A 138 9.50 0.26 -14.56
C VAL A 138 8.88 -0.77 -15.49
N SER A 139 7.61 -1.15 -15.25
CA SER A 139 6.93 -2.18 -16.03
C SER A 139 5.41 -2.01 -16.08
N GLY A 140 4.75 -3.03 -16.64
CA GLY A 140 3.30 -3.14 -16.76
C GLY A 140 2.79 -2.60 -18.08
N TYR A 141 1.46 -2.65 -18.27
CA TYR A 141 0.85 -2.25 -19.54
C TYR A 141 1.07 -0.75 -19.86
N ASN A 142 0.98 0.11 -18.85
CA ASN A 142 1.18 1.56 -18.96
C ASN A 142 2.63 1.97 -18.60
N TRP A 143 3.62 1.14 -18.93
CA TRP A 143 5.03 1.42 -18.63
C TRP A 143 5.52 2.71 -19.28
N ALA A 144 5.04 3.04 -20.48
CA ALA A 144 5.47 4.23 -21.19
C ALA A 144 4.98 5.52 -20.49
N GLU A 145 3.74 5.53 -20.03
CA GLU A 145 3.11 6.65 -19.36
C GLU A 145 3.77 6.93 -18.00
N ILE A 146 3.97 5.89 -17.18
CA ILE A 146 4.64 6.08 -15.88
C ILE A 146 6.12 6.45 -16.08
N SER A 147 6.83 5.89 -17.08
CA SER A 147 8.20 6.28 -17.38
C SER A 147 8.29 7.74 -17.78
N LEU A 148 7.37 8.21 -18.63
CA LEU A 148 7.30 9.61 -19.00
C LEU A 148 7.06 10.51 -17.79
N ARG A 149 6.12 10.14 -16.92
CA ARG A 149 5.83 10.90 -15.68
C ARG A 149 7.03 10.97 -14.73
N LEU A 150 7.72 9.85 -14.52
CA LEU A 150 8.93 9.79 -13.69
C LEU A 150 10.06 10.65 -14.30
N ALA A 151 10.26 10.61 -15.62
CA ALA A 151 11.23 11.46 -16.29
C ALA A 151 10.95 12.94 -16.08
N TYR A 152 9.67 13.37 -16.17
CA TYR A 152 9.28 14.76 -15.88
C TYR A 152 9.42 15.15 -14.41
N ALA A 153 9.39 14.18 -13.48
CA ALA A 153 9.69 14.40 -12.08
C ALA A 153 11.20 14.37 -11.77
N ASN A 154 12.05 14.20 -12.79
CA ASN A 154 13.50 14.00 -12.65
C ASN A 154 13.89 12.79 -11.80
N VAL A 155 13.03 11.74 -11.75
CA VAL A 155 13.32 10.48 -11.08
C VAL A 155 14.05 9.55 -12.05
N PRO A 156 15.32 9.21 -11.79
CA PRO A 156 16.09 8.28 -12.65
C PRO A 156 15.45 6.89 -12.67
N MET A 157 15.44 6.27 -13.83
CA MET A 157 15.00 4.89 -14.03
C MET A 157 16.17 4.07 -14.57
N LYS A 158 16.46 2.90 -13.97
CA LYS A 158 17.58 2.05 -14.39
C LYS A 158 17.17 1.12 -15.54
N THR A 159 16.00 0.50 -15.43
CA THR A 159 15.46 -0.43 -16.43
C THR A 159 14.00 -0.11 -16.72
N ILE A 160 13.64 -0.11 -18.00
CA ILE A 160 12.26 -0.02 -18.47
C ILE A 160 11.97 -1.29 -19.26
N GLU A 161 11.05 -2.13 -18.78
CA GLU A 161 10.69 -3.41 -19.39
C GLU A 161 9.17 -3.57 -19.41
N GLY A 162 8.58 -3.60 -20.59
CA GLY A 162 7.13 -3.68 -20.75
C GLY A 162 6.56 -5.06 -20.40
N ASP A 163 7.33 -6.14 -20.57
CA ASP A 163 6.92 -7.47 -20.13
C ASP A 163 7.10 -7.64 -18.63
N LEU A 164 5.99 -7.89 -17.94
CA LEU A 164 5.98 -7.91 -16.48
C LEU A 164 6.78 -9.11 -15.90
N GLU A 165 6.77 -10.26 -16.55
CA GLU A 165 7.50 -11.45 -16.10
C GLU A 165 9.01 -11.21 -16.17
N THR A 166 9.48 -10.74 -17.34
CA THR A 166 10.87 -10.35 -17.53
C THR A 166 11.30 -9.25 -16.57
N ALA A 167 10.44 -8.25 -16.32
CA ALA A 167 10.73 -7.17 -15.39
C ALA A 167 10.88 -7.66 -13.95
N LEU A 168 10.05 -8.62 -13.52
CA LEU A 168 10.16 -9.24 -12.19
C LEU A 168 11.46 -10.04 -12.06
N ASP A 169 11.84 -10.80 -13.10
CA ASP A 169 13.11 -11.52 -13.11
C ASP A 169 14.29 -10.57 -12.96
N VAL A 170 14.30 -9.46 -13.70
CA VAL A 170 15.33 -8.41 -13.59
C VAL A 170 15.36 -7.82 -12.17
N PHE A 171 14.18 -7.48 -11.63
CA PHE A 171 14.09 -6.85 -10.31
C PHE A 171 14.54 -7.78 -9.18
N PHE A 172 14.09 -9.04 -9.19
CA PHE A 172 14.47 -9.99 -8.16
C PHE A 172 15.91 -10.51 -8.29
N ALA A 173 16.55 -10.34 -9.46
CA ALA A 173 17.98 -10.61 -9.65
C ALA A 173 18.88 -9.48 -9.08
N LEU A 174 18.33 -8.32 -8.72
CA LEU A 174 19.10 -7.25 -8.07
C LEU A 174 19.64 -7.75 -6.71
N PRO A 175 20.82 -7.26 -6.26
CA PRO A 175 21.35 -7.59 -4.95
C PRO A 175 20.34 -7.34 -3.83
N LYS A 176 20.48 -8.06 -2.73
CA LYS A 176 19.68 -7.77 -1.53
C LYS A 176 20.00 -6.35 -1.03
N PRO A 177 18.98 -5.54 -0.63
CA PRO A 177 19.23 -4.23 -0.02
C PRO A 177 20.11 -4.34 1.23
N GLU A 178 20.96 -3.36 1.46
CA GLU A 178 21.75 -3.28 2.69
C GLU A 178 20.86 -2.94 3.89
N THR A 179 19.86 -2.09 3.66
CA THR A 179 18.86 -1.72 4.65
C THR A 179 17.45 -1.86 4.08
N GLY A 180 16.50 -2.25 4.92
CA GLY A 180 15.11 -2.41 4.51
C GLY A 180 14.87 -3.64 3.64
N MET A 181 13.96 -3.51 2.68
CA MET A 181 13.54 -4.58 1.78
C MET A 181 13.25 -4.04 0.37
N LYS A 182 13.20 -4.92 -0.61
CA LYS A 182 12.74 -4.58 -1.96
C LYS A 182 11.28 -4.13 -1.90
N THR A 183 10.93 -3.07 -2.64
CA THR A 183 9.58 -2.52 -2.67
C THR A 183 9.00 -2.60 -4.08
N VAL A 184 7.81 -3.19 -4.23
CA VAL A 184 7.07 -3.25 -5.49
C VAL A 184 5.78 -2.46 -5.36
N ILE A 185 5.66 -1.37 -6.12
CA ILE A 185 4.44 -0.57 -6.23
C ILE A 185 3.75 -0.94 -7.53
N PHE A 186 2.48 -1.32 -7.45
CA PHE A 186 1.74 -1.75 -8.64
C PHE A 186 0.25 -1.39 -8.59
N SER A 187 -0.36 -1.26 -9.77
CA SER A 187 -1.82 -1.21 -9.88
C SER A 187 -2.45 -2.61 -9.84
N ALA A 188 -3.78 -2.69 -9.73
CA ALA A 188 -4.48 -3.94 -9.46
C ALA A 188 -4.26 -5.05 -10.50
N ASP A 189 -4.20 -4.73 -11.80
CA ASP A 189 -3.92 -5.73 -12.84
C ASP A 189 -2.47 -6.24 -12.73
N ALA A 190 -1.51 -5.32 -12.58
CA ALA A 190 -0.11 -5.68 -12.42
C ALA A 190 0.10 -6.51 -11.14
N MET A 191 -0.58 -6.17 -10.04
CA MET A 191 -0.57 -6.92 -8.78
C MET A 191 -1.04 -8.36 -8.97
N ARG A 192 -2.23 -8.58 -9.57
CA ARG A 192 -2.77 -9.93 -9.79
C ARG A 192 -1.84 -10.78 -10.66
N ARG A 193 -1.26 -10.18 -11.71
CA ARG A 193 -0.31 -10.85 -12.59
C ARG A 193 0.99 -11.19 -11.86
N THR A 194 1.57 -10.25 -11.09
CA THR A 194 2.76 -10.46 -10.27
C THR A 194 2.55 -11.62 -9.30
N ARG A 195 1.43 -11.63 -8.56
CA ARG A 195 1.13 -12.71 -7.62
C ARG A 195 1.01 -14.08 -8.29
N ARG A 196 0.39 -14.13 -9.47
CA ARG A 196 0.30 -15.37 -10.26
C ARG A 196 1.68 -15.87 -10.70
N ILE A 197 2.54 -14.96 -11.19
CA ILE A 197 3.90 -15.29 -11.62
C ILE A 197 4.72 -15.81 -10.43
N LEU A 198 4.60 -15.19 -9.27
CA LEU A 198 5.31 -15.59 -8.06
C LEU A 198 4.67 -16.81 -7.34
N GLY A 199 3.55 -17.33 -7.84
CA GLY A 199 2.88 -18.49 -7.25
C GLY A 199 2.17 -18.21 -5.92
N PHE A 200 1.87 -16.94 -5.61
CA PHE A 200 1.12 -16.59 -4.41
C PHE A 200 -0.36 -16.96 -4.58
N THR A 201 -0.93 -17.55 -3.52
CA THR A 201 -2.36 -17.83 -3.47
C THR A 201 -3.15 -16.53 -3.52
N ASP A 202 -4.13 -16.46 -4.40
CA ASP A 202 -5.08 -15.34 -4.42
C ASP A 202 -6.16 -15.58 -3.36
N PRO A 203 -6.19 -14.80 -2.26
CA PRO A 203 -7.20 -14.98 -1.23
C PRO A 203 -8.62 -14.63 -1.69
N GLU A 204 -8.77 -13.94 -2.84
CA GLU A 204 -10.06 -13.68 -3.47
C GLU A 204 -10.48 -14.77 -4.46
N ALA A 205 -9.59 -15.70 -4.79
CA ALA A 205 -9.91 -16.90 -5.55
C ALA A 205 -10.71 -17.86 -4.65
N VAL A 206 -11.94 -17.48 -4.35
CA VAL A 206 -12.91 -18.42 -3.80
C VAL A 206 -13.07 -19.53 -4.82
N GLU A 207 -12.75 -20.75 -4.44
CA GLU A 207 -13.07 -21.93 -5.22
C GLU A 207 -14.57 -21.88 -5.61
N ARG A 208 -14.84 -21.68 -6.88
CA ARG A 208 -16.19 -21.76 -7.46
C ARG A 208 -16.44 -23.18 -7.90
#